data_f735f18077751faa3adf9666631c23ba
#
_entry.id   f735f18077751faa3adf9666631c23ba
#
_cell.length_a   1.000
_cell.length_b   1.000
_cell.length_c   1.000
_cell.angle_alpha   90.00
_cell.angle_beta   90.00
_cell.angle_gamma   90.00
#
_symmetry.space_group_name_H-M   'P 1'
#
loop_
_entity.id
_entity.type
_entity.pdbx_description
1 polymer ?
#
loop_
_entity_poly.entity_id
_entity_poly.type
_entity_poly.pdbx_seq_one_letter_code
_entity_poly.pdbx_strand_id
1 'polypeptide(L)'
;NFSKKEPITPKKDQYVPIKDSDAVRIVSDRENFYLYRSALYFLNNKELFLQAATQKDETLAVAYMQNHHTSSVRATGRVAQTLDEIMPDKIKTFEITSVNAAMGMHTAKIDRTSYSKYKSLNYYKLASQNIELEPSKYAKEYYEFQPQTKYPIHFWKITPDIRSQIGGPDGFYFGDIRLIFKSELLIRKKLTLLSTISTSVYDNFEDLKLLSDSVLPHVRTDIVEYLKEGRELSIDLLQLNYFDNPSKNLYTKVAAGLCESMFGCVGGEILYRPFHKNYAIGIEAYRAKQREYKQRFGFRDYETTTGLLSTYLYEPKYQVTTLLQGGKFLAG
;
A
#
# COMPACT_ATOMS: atom_id res chain seq x y z
N ASN A 1 -22.60 -9.65 -15.14
CA ASN A 1 -22.21 -11.02 -15.45
C ASN A 1 -20.74 -11.23 -15.10
N PHE A 2 -20.48 -11.56 -13.85
CA PHE A 2 -19.17 -12.09 -13.46
C PHE A 2 -19.13 -13.53 -13.93
N SER A 3 -18.44 -13.81 -15.04
CA SER A 3 -18.18 -15.18 -15.46
C SER A 3 -17.47 -15.90 -14.32
N LYS A 4 -18.08 -16.94 -13.78
CA LYS A 4 -17.41 -17.91 -12.92
C LYS A 4 -16.28 -18.53 -13.75
N LYS A 5 -15.05 -18.02 -13.58
CA LYS A 5 -13.87 -18.79 -13.99
C LYS A 5 -13.84 -20.00 -13.06
N GLU A 6 -13.97 -21.18 -13.62
CA GLU A 6 -13.76 -22.42 -12.89
C GLU A 6 -12.41 -22.34 -12.16
N PRO A 7 -12.33 -22.80 -10.90
CA PRO A 7 -11.07 -22.86 -10.21
C PRO A 7 -10.15 -23.77 -11.03
N ILE A 8 -9.03 -23.22 -11.48
CA ILE A 8 -7.95 -24.02 -12.09
C ILE A 8 -7.43 -24.90 -10.96
N THR A 9 -7.92 -26.13 -10.89
CA THR A 9 -7.35 -27.16 -10.04
C THR A 9 -6.00 -27.55 -10.66
N PRO A 10 -4.87 -27.24 -10.02
CA PRO A 10 -3.58 -27.64 -10.57
C PRO A 10 -3.52 -29.16 -10.59
N LYS A 11 -3.33 -29.73 -11.77
CA LYS A 11 -2.96 -31.14 -11.87
C LYS A 11 -1.62 -31.29 -11.13
N LYS A 12 -1.52 -32.32 -10.29
CA LYS A 12 -0.34 -32.64 -9.48
C LYS A 12 0.99 -32.62 -10.26
N ASP A 13 0.94 -32.69 -11.59
CA ASP A 13 2.07 -32.86 -12.51
C ASP A 13 2.48 -31.59 -13.26
N GLN A 14 1.79 -30.44 -13.06
CA GLN A 14 2.20 -29.16 -13.67
C GLN A 14 3.21 -28.42 -12.78
N TYR A 15 4.32 -29.06 -12.55
CA TYR A 15 5.43 -28.47 -11.81
C TYR A 15 6.36 -27.75 -12.80
N VAL A 16 6.33 -26.42 -12.81
CA VAL A 16 7.32 -25.64 -13.55
C VAL A 16 8.53 -25.44 -12.64
N PRO A 17 9.70 -26.04 -12.96
CA PRO A 17 10.88 -25.85 -12.15
C PRO A 17 11.34 -24.39 -12.25
N ILE A 18 11.22 -23.66 -11.14
CA ILE A 18 11.86 -22.36 -10.98
C ILE A 18 13.36 -22.65 -10.84
N LYS A 19 14.24 -21.89 -11.49
CA LYS A 19 15.70 -22.10 -11.43
C LYS A 19 16.19 -21.98 -9.98
N ASP A 20 17.13 -22.83 -9.59
CA ASP A 20 17.69 -22.85 -8.22
C ASP A 20 18.34 -21.53 -7.79
N SER A 21 18.70 -20.66 -8.76
CA SER A 21 19.19 -19.31 -8.54
C SER A 21 18.18 -18.37 -7.86
N ASP A 22 16.91 -18.75 -7.71
CA ASP A 22 15.85 -17.89 -7.18
C ASP A 22 15.62 -18.06 -5.67
N ALA A 23 16.33 -18.98 -5.03
CA ALA A 23 16.28 -19.19 -3.58
C ALA A 23 17.53 -18.58 -2.91
N VAL A 24 17.33 -17.69 -1.93
CA VAL A 24 18.43 -17.07 -1.17
C VAL A 24 19.08 -18.07 -0.20
N ARG A 25 18.38 -19.12 0.14
CA ARG A 25 18.81 -20.15 1.09
C ARG A 25 18.48 -21.53 0.54
N ILE A 26 19.47 -22.43 0.58
CA ILE A 26 19.25 -23.83 0.22
C ILE A 26 18.47 -24.48 1.37
N VAL A 27 17.29 -24.98 1.06
CA VAL A 27 16.48 -25.78 1.99
C VAL A 27 16.98 -27.23 1.92
N SER A 28 17.38 -27.78 3.05
CA SER A 28 17.93 -29.13 3.12
C SER A 28 16.88 -30.23 2.87
N ASP A 29 15.62 -29.94 3.24
CA ASP A 29 14.50 -30.86 3.03
C ASP A 29 13.84 -30.62 1.66
N ARG A 30 13.96 -31.61 0.77
CA ARG A 30 13.39 -31.56 -0.59
C ARG A 30 11.87 -31.41 -0.57
N GLU A 31 11.16 -32.06 0.35
CA GLU A 31 9.70 -32.00 0.43
C GLU A 31 9.24 -30.59 0.78
N ASN A 32 9.84 -29.99 1.80
CA ASN A 32 9.56 -28.60 2.20
C ASN A 32 9.93 -27.61 1.10
N PHE A 33 11.04 -27.85 0.41
CA PHE A 33 11.42 -27.02 -0.72
C PHE A 33 10.34 -26.99 -1.82
N TYR A 34 9.74 -28.14 -2.13
CA TYR A 34 8.65 -28.21 -3.11
C TYR A 34 7.40 -27.47 -2.61
N LEU A 35 7.04 -27.56 -1.33
CA LEU A 35 5.94 -26.80 -0.75
C LEU A 35 6.14 -25.29 -0.91
N TYR A 36 7.34 -24.80 -0.59
CA TYR A 36 7.67 -23.38 -0.70
C TYR A 36 7.64 -22.88 -2.16
N ARG A 37 8.13 -23.68 -3.08
CA ARG A 37 8.09 -23.34 -4.50
C ARG A 37 6.69 -23.34 -5.07
N SER A 38 5.85 -24.26 -4.66
CA SER A 38 4.43 -24.25 -5.02
C SER A 38 3.75 -23.00 -4.48
N ALA A 39 3.97 -22.66 -3.20
CA ALA A 39 3.47 -21.42 -2.62
C ALA A 39 3.94 -20.20 -3.40
N LEU A 40 5.24 -20.11 -3.72
CA LEU A 40 5.81 -19.01 -4.49
C LEU A 40 5.13 -18.86 -5.86
N TYR A 41 5.00 -19.95 -6.61
CA TYR A 41 4.41 -19.92 -7.94
C TYR A 41 2.92 -19.50 -7.91
N PHE A 42 2.11 -20.16 -7.09
CA PHE A 42 0.68 -19.89 -7.09
C PHE A 42 0.29 -18.57 -6.45
N LEU A 43 1.00 -18.13 -5.42
CA LEU A 43 0.77 -16.82 -4.81
C LEU A 43 1.21 -15.69 -5.73
N ASN A 44 2.40 -15.78 -6.33
CA ASN A 44 2.89 -14.74 -7.24
C ASN A 44 2.00 -14.58 -8.48
N ASN A 45 1.44 -15.66 -9.01
CA ASN A 45 0.49 -15.58 -10.13
C ASN A 45 -0.83 -14.86 -9.77
N LYS A 46 -1.12 -14.70 -8.48
CA LYS A 46 -2.26 -13.94 -7.97
C LYS A 46 -1.86 -12.56 -7.43
N GLU A 47 -0.65 -12.09 -7.75
CA GLU A 47 -0.07 -10.82 -7.26
C GLU A 47 0.05 -10.74 -5.73
N LEU A 48 0.18 -11.93 -5.11
CA LEU A 48 0.43 -12.09 -3.68
C LEU A 48 1.87 -12.59 -3.49
N PHE A 49 2.82 -11.66 -3.55
CA PHE A 49 4.25 -11.97 -3.68
C PHE A 49 4.81 -12.59 -2.41
N LEU A 50 5.15 -13.88 -2.47
CA LEU A 50 5.78 -14.58 -1.35
C LEU A 50 7.13 -13.96 -1.02
N GLN A 51 7.32 -13.57 0.24
CA GLN A 51 8.56 -12.98 0.76
C GLN A 51 9.38 -13.97 1.56
N ALA A 52 8.72 -14.91 2.24
CA ALA A 52 9.38 -15.95 3.03
C ALA A 52 8.40 -17.07 3.37
N ALA A 53 8.92 -18.26 3.62
CA ALA A 53 8.14 -19.40 4.08
C ALA A 53 8.96 -20.31 5.00
N THR A 54 8.30 -20.95 5.95
CA THR A 54 8.87 -22.02 6.76
C THR A 54 7.76 -23.00 7.17
N GLN A 55 8.10 -24.28 7.22
CA GLN A 55 7.22 -25.32 7.70
C GLN A 55 7.82 -25.92 8.99
N LYS A 56 7.05 -25.93 10.06
CA LYS A 56 7.40 -26.57 11.33
C LYS A 56 6.21 -27.43 11.77
N ASP A 57 6.47 -28.69 12.00
CA ASP A 57 5.45 -29.67 12.36
C ASP A 57 4.27 -29.65 11.36
N GLU A 58 3.06 -29.37 11.81
CA GLU A 58 1.85 -29.24 11.01
C GLU A 58 1.53 -27.77 10.58
N THR A 59 2.45 -26.82 10.86
CA THR A 59 2.25 -25.39 10.61
C THR A 59 3.09 -24.92 9.41
N LEU A 60 2.45 -24.28 8.46
CA LEU A 60 3.10 -23.54 7.38
C LEU A 60 2.99 -22.05 7.66
N ALA A 61 4.12 -21.42 7.89
CA ALA A 61 4.23 -19.96 8.03
C ALA A 61 4.69 -19.35 6.69
N VAL A 62 3.95 -18.36 6.22
CA VAL A 62 4.28 -17.60 5.00
C VAL A 62 4.22 -16.11 5.26
N ALA A 63 5.15 -15.37 4.68
CA ALA A 63 5.12 -13.92 4.62
C ALA A 63 4.89 -13.48 3.17
N TYR A 64 3.94 -12.56 2.95
CA TYR A 64 3.59 -12.10 1.62
C TYR A 64 3.49 -10.57 1.56
N MET A 65 3.75 -10.02 0.38
CA MET A 65 3.56 -8.62 0.03
C MET A 65 2.55 -8.51 -1.11
N GLN A 66 1.77 -7.46 -1.13
CA GLN A 66 0.81 -7.18 -2.21
C GLN A 66 0.51 -5.68 -2.34
N ASN A 67 -0.05 -5.28 -3.49
CA ASN A 67 -0.44 -3.91 -3.78
C ASN A 67 -1.82 -3.85 -4.49
N HIS A 68 -2.44 -5.00 -4.74
CA HIS A 68 -3.70 -5.09 -5.48
C HIS A 68 -4.93 -4.85 -4.61
N HIS A 69 -4.94 -5.38 -3.39
CA HIS A 69 -6.10 -5.31 -2.49
C HIS A 69 -5.98 -4.13 -1.51
N THR A 70 -7.00 -3.29 -1.45
CA THR A 70 -7.10 -2.22 -0.44
C THR A 70 -7.30 -2.77 0.98
N SER A 71 -7.92 -3.95 1.12
CA SER A 71 -8.13 -4.63 2.40
C SER A 71 -7.07 -5.71 2.62
N SER A 72 -6.26 -5.56 3.68
CA SER A 72 -5.30 -6.58 4.13
C SER A 72 -5.98 -7.88 4.54
N VAL A 73 -7.16 -7.81 5.13
CA VAL A 73 -7.98 -9.00 5.49
C VAL A 73 -8.36 -9.79 4.25
N ARG A 74 -8.80 -9.10 3.18
CA ARG A 74 -9.12 -9.75 1.91
C ARG A 74 -7.88 -10.39 1.28
N ALA A 75 -6.76 -9.72 1.30
CA ALA A 75 -5.50 -10.25 0.78
C ALA A 75 -5.07 -11.50 1.55
N THR A 76 -5.07 -11.46 2.90
CA THR A 76 -4.78 -12.62 3.76
C THR A 76 -5.72 -13.80 3.48
N GLY A 77 -7.02 -13.54 3.31
CA GLY A 77 -8.00 -14.55 2.93
C GLY A 77 -7.71 -15.20 1.58
N ARG A 78 -7.21 -14.43 0.59
CA ARG A 78 -6.78 -14.97 -0.71
C ARG A 78 -5.52 -15.81 -0.61
N VAL A 79 -4.58 -15.44 0.25
CA VAL A 79 -3.41 -16.28 0.56
C VAL A 79 -3.86 -17.59 1.19
N ALA A 80 -4.71 -17.55 2.22
CA ALA A 80 -5.24 -18.75 2.88
C ALA A 80 -5.94 -19.67 1.90
N GLN A 81 -6.80 -19.11 1.03
CA GLN A 81 -7.49 -19.88 0.00
C GLN A 81 -6.52 -20.59 -0.95
N THR A 82 -5.48 -19.87 -1.40
CA THR A 82 -4.49 -20.44 -2.32
C THR A 82 -3.69 -21.56 -1.65
N LEU A 83 -3.28 -21.36 -0.41
CA LEU A 83 -2.55 -22.38 0.35
C LEU A 83 -3.41 -23.60 0.63
N ASP A 84 -4.68 -23.42 0.95
CA ASP A 84 -5.62 -24.51 1.17
C ASP A 84 -5.81 -25.41 -0.07
N GLU A 85 -5.76 -24.79 -1.26
CA GLU A 85 -5.89 -25.50 -2.55
C GLU A 85 -4.65 -26.32 -2.94
N ILE A 86 -3.45 -25.91 -2.49
CA ILE A 86 -2.18 -26.49 -2.99
C ILE A 86 -1.38 -27.26 -1.93
N MET A 87 -1.66 -27.06 -0.64
CA MET A 87 -0.88 -27.69 0.43
C MET A 87 -1.42 -29.06 0.80
N PRO A 88 -0.54 -30.05 1.11
CA PRO A 88 -0.96 -31.39 1.52
C PRO A 88 -1.68 -31.36 2.88
N ASP A 89 -2.44 -32.42 3.14
CA ASP A 89 -3.29 -32.56 4.34
C ASP A 89 -2.51 -32.62 5.66
N LYS A 90 -1.21 -32.87 5.61
CA LYS A 90 -0.32 -32.83 6.78
C LYS A 90 -0.21 -31.44 7.37
N ILE A 91 -0.43 -30.38 6.59
CA ILE A 91 -0.45 -29.00 7.06
C ILE A 91 -1.83 -28.68 7.63
N LYS A 92 -1.88 -28.44 8.95
CA LYS A 92 -3.12 -28.16 9.69
C LYS A 92 -3.31 -26.70 10.02
N THR A 93 -2.22 -25.93 10.09
CA THR A 93 -2.27 -24.51 10.48
C THR A 93 -1.52 -23.68 9.46
N PHE A 94 -2.09 -22.52 9.11
CA PHE A 94 -1.43 -21.48 8.36
C PHE A 94 -1.11 -20.28 9.26
N GLU A 95 0.13 -19.83 9.29
CA GLU A 95 0.55 -18.53 9.83
C GLU A 95 0.87 -17.58 8.66
N ILE A 96 -0.02 -16.64 8.39
CA ILE A 96 0.07 -15.76 7.22
C ILE A 96 0.43 -14.35 7.67
N THR A 97 1.65 -13.93 7.39
CA THR A 97 2.17 -12.60 7.74
C THR A 97 2.09 -11.66 6.55
N SER A 98 1.35 -10.56 6.72
CA SER A 98 1.35 -9.46 5.76
C SER A 98 2.58 -8.59 5.95
N VAL A 99 3.28 -8.29 4.85
CA VAL A 99 4.50 -7.47 4.82
C VAL A 99 4.29 -6.28 3.89
N ASN A 100 4.69 -5.10 4.33
CA ASN A 100 4.73 -3.90 3.51
C ASN A 100 6.06 -3.17 3.72
N ALA A 101 6.74 -2.78 2.65
CA ALA A 101 8.06 -2.14 2.68
C ALA A 101 9.06 -2.86 3.63
N ALA A 102 9.08 -4.18 3.61
CA ALA A 102 9.82 -5.07 4.50
C ALA A 102 9.46 -4.98 6.00
N MET A 103 8.38 -4.30 6.34
CA MET A 103 7.83 -4.25 7.70
C MET A 103 6.70 -5.27 7.82
N GLY A 104 6.76 -6.11 8.84
CA GLY A 104 5.66 -7.02 9.15
C GLY A 104 4.50 -6.26 9.78
N MET A 105 3.31 -6.38 9.19
CA MET A 105 2.13 -5.63 9.62
C MET A 105 1.33 -6.42 10.67
N HIS A 106 0.97 -7.65 10.36
CA HIS A 106 0.26 -8.57 11.24
C HIS A 106 0.48 -10.00 10.78
N THR A 107 0.24 -10.96 11.68
CA THR A 107 0.20 -12.39 11.39
C THR A 107 -1.21 -12.91 11.67
N ALA A 108 -1.81 -13.60 10.72
CA ALA A 108 -3.06 -14.30 10.90
C ALA A 108 -2.76 -15.78 11.07
N LYS A 109 -3.14 -16.36 12.20
CA LYS A 109 -3.08 -17.80 12.46
C LYS A 109 -4.44 -18.41 12.17
N ILE A 110 -4.47 -19.39 11.29
CA ILE A 110 -5.69 -19.98 10.75
C ILE A 110 -5.62 -21.49 10.92
N ASP A 111 -6.56 -22.05 11.67
CA ASP A 111 -6.79 -23.50 11.69
C ASP A 111 -7.43 -23.92 10.36
N ARG A 112 -6.72 -24.73 9.60
CA ARG A 112 -7.12 -25.14 8.25
C ARG A 112 -8.37 -26.01 8.26
N THR A 113 -8.53 -26.86 9.25
CA THR A 113 -9.67 -27.78 9.32
C THR A 113 -10.97 -26.98 9.47
N SER A 114 -10.97 -26.04 10.41
CA SER A 114 -12.10 -25.14 10.60
C SER A 114 -12.33 -24.23 9.39
N TYR A 115 -11.26 -23.68 8.81
CA TYR A 115 -11.34 -22.81 7.64
C TYR A 115 -11.98 -23.53 6.43
N SER A 116 -11.51 -24.73 6.09
CA SER A 116 -12.03 -25.51 4.96
C SER A 116 -13.49 -25.91 5.17
N LYS A 117 -13.88 -26.29 6.39
CA LYS A 117 -15.25 -26.60 6.76
C LYS A 117 -16.19 -25.42 6.57
N TYR A 118 -15.82 -24.24 7.07
CA TYR A 118 -16.66 -23.04 6.97
C TYR A 118 -16.68 -22.45 5.56
N LYS A 119 -15.59 -22.57 4.81
CA LYS A 119 -15.54 -22.21 3.39
C LYS A 119 -16.55 -22.99 2.57
N SER A 120 -16.66 -24.30 2.79
CA SER A 120 -17.61 -25.17 2.09
C SER A 120 -19.06 -24.84 2.40
N LEU A 121 -19.36 -24.36 3.61
CA LEU A 121 -20.69 -24.03 4.09
C LEU A 121 -21.10 -22.57 3.84
N ASN A 122 -20.24 -21.74 3.25
CA ASN A 122 -20.42 -20.29 3.10
C ASN A 122 -20.65 -19.51 4.43
N TYR A 123 -20.27 -20.08 5.56
CA TYR A 123 -20.41 -19.46 6.89
C TYR A 123 -19.21 -18.56 7.25
N TYR A 124 -19.03 -17.46 6.51
CA TYR A 124 -17.92 -16.54 6.72
C TYR A 124 -17.84 -15.94 8.14
N LYS A 125 -18.97 -15.78 8.82
CA LYS A 125 -18.98 -15.28 10.20
C LYS A 125 -18.32 -16.24 11.19
N LEU A 126 -18.52 -17.54 11.02
CA LEU A 126 -17.91 -18.58 11.87
C LEU A 126 -16.43 -18.79 11.51
N ALA A 127 -16.07 -18.64 10.24
CA ALA A 127 -14.66 -18.70 9.82
C ALA A 127 -13.81 -17.61 10.48
N SER A 128 -14.36 -16.42 10.69
CA SER A 128 -13.64 -15.32 11.35
C SER A 128 -13.35 -15.55 12.83
N GLN A 129 -14.12 -16.40 13.51
CA GLN A 129 -13.90 -16.73 14.93
C GLN A 129 -12.70 -17.67 15.14
N ASN A 130 -12.26 -18.36 14.09
CA ASN A 130 -11.13 -19.28 14.13
C ASN A 130 -9.86 -18.66 13.50
N ILE A 131 -9.86 -17.37 13.29
CA ILE A 131 -8.69 -16.61 12.83
C ILE A 131 -8.18 -15.77 13.99
N GLU A 132 -7.00 -16.13 14.47
CA GLU A 132 -6.30 -15.37 15.49
C GLU A 132 -5.36 -14.36 14.81
N LEU A 133 -5.50 -13.08 15.16
CA LEU A 133 -4.60 -12.04 14.68
C LEU A 133 -3.56 -11.72 15.74
N GLU A 134 -2.31 -11.83 15.36
CA GLU A 134 -1.15 -11.58 16.23
C GLU A 134 -0.29 -10.42 15.68
N PRO A 135 0.51 -9.79 16.54
CA PRO A 135 1.58 -8.92 16.09
C PRO A 135 2.49 -9.65 15.11
N SER A 136 3.00 -8.95 14.11
CA SER A 136 3.86 -9.56 13.11
C SER A 136 5.08 -10.26 13.75
N LYS A 137 5.33 -11.48 13.30
CA LYS A 137 6.53 -12.28 13.63
C LYS A 137 7.56 -12.22 12.48
N TYR A 138 7.46 -11.23 11.58
CA TYR A 138 8.35 -11.15 10.43
C TYR A 138 9.77 -10.79 10.84
N ALA A 139 10.58 -11.83 11.03
CA ALA A 139 12.02 -11.75 11.17
C ALA A 139 12.66 -12.73 10.20
N LYS A 140 13.74 -12.33 9.52
CA LYS A 140 14.38 -13.16 8.48
C LYS A 140 14.82 -14.53 9.02
N GLU A 141 15.27 -14.54 10.27
CA GLU A 141 15.81 -15.73 10.95
C GLU A 141 14.72 -16.78 11.24
N TYR A 142 13.47 -16.36 11.27
CA TYR A 142 12.33 -17.24 11.51
C TYR A 142 12.01 -18.13 10.31
N TYR A 143 12.30 -17.66 9.10
CA TYR A 143 11.90 -18.33 7.87
C TYR A 143 13.07 -19.07 7.22
N GLU A 144 12.84 -20.35 6.91
CA GLU A 144 13.80 -21.22 6.25
C GLU A 144 13.98 -20.85 4.77
N PHE A 145 12.88 -20.58 4.07
CA PHE A 145 12.86 -20.25 2.66
C PHE A 145 12.62 -18.75 2.44
N GLN A 146 13.48 -18.13 1.64
CA GLN A 146 13.35 -16.73 1.23
C GLN A 146 13.64 -16.65 -0.26
N PRO A 147 12.62 -16.42 -1.11
CA PRO A 147 12.84 -16.24 -2.53
C PRO A 147 13.68 -14.99 -2.78
N GLN A 148 14.55 -15.08 -3.78
CA GLN A 148 15.30 -13.92 -4.21
C GLN A 148 14.37 -12.94 -4.93
N THR A 149 13.99 -11.87 -4.25
CA THR A 149 13.20 -10.81 -4.86
C THR A 149 14.08 -10.00 -5.78
N LYS A 150 13.76 -9.98 -7.06
CA LYS A 150 14.45 -9.14 -8.06
C LYS A 150 13.86 -7.72 -7.97
N TYR A 151 14.62 -6.80 -7.42
CA TYR A 151 14.31 -5.38 -7.49
C TYR A 151 14.87 -4.76 -8.78
N PRO A 152 14.25 -3.68 -9.32
CA PRO A 152 13.02 -3.03 -8.83
C PRO A 152 11.75 -3.81 -9.17
N ILE A 153 10.72 -3.70 -8.31
CA ILE A 153 9.37 -4.16 -8.61
C ILE A 153 8.53 -2.95 -8.95
N HIS A 154 7.80 -3.01 -10.07
CA HIS A 154 7.03 -1.89 -10.56
C HIS A 154 5.54 -2.24 -10.66
N PHE A 155 4.72 -1.48 -9.96
CA PHE A 155 3.27 -1.48 -10.08
C PHE A 155 2.82 -0.19 -10.74
N TRP A 156 1.94 -0.27 -11.71
CA TRP A 156 1.42 0.92 -12.36
C TRP A 156 -0.02 0.71 -12.82
N LYS A 157 -0.72 1.82 -12.99
CA LYS A 157 -2.07 1.85 -13.58
C LYS A 157 -2.33 3.19 -14.24
N ILE A 158 -3.20 3.15 -15.25
CA ILE A 158 -3.78 4.34 -15.87
C ILE A 158 -5.26 4.36 -15.54
N THR A 159 -5.77 5.49 -15.08
CA THR A 159 -7.18 5.67 -14.73
C THR A 159 -7.67 7.02 -15.21
N PRO A 160 -8.91 7.11 -15.74
CA PRO A 160 -9.57 8.41 -15.88
C PRO A 160 -9.94 8.93 -14.49
N ASP A 161 -10.00 10.25 -14.36
CA ASP A 161 -10.39 10.94 -13.13
C ASP A 161 -11.11 12.23 -13.48
N ILE A 162 -11.95 12.72 -12.57
CA ILE A 162 -12.64 14.00 -12.70
C ILE A 162 -12.22 14.87 -11.53
N ARG A 163 -11.58 16.00 -11.82
CA ARG A 163 -11.29 17.02 -10.83
C ARG A 163 -12.37 18.09 -10.91
N SER A 164 -12.98 18.43 -9.78
CA SER A 164 -14.09 19.38 -9.72
C SER A 164 -13.84 20.45 -8.69
N GLN A 165 -14.15 21.69 -9.03
CA GLN A 165 -14.21 22.81 -8.12
C GLN A 165 -15.62 23.42 -8.21
N ILE A 166 -16.31 23.46 -7.09
CA ILE A 166 -17.67 23.94 -7.00
C ILE A 166 -17.69 25.25 -6.20
N GLY A 167 -18.36 26.23 -6.75
CA GLY A 167 -18.48 27.55 -6.17
C GLY A 167 -17.26 28.42 -6.40
N GLY A 168 -17.48 29.62 -6.87
CA GLY A 168 -16.46 30.64 -7.10
C GLY A 168 -17.10 31.89 -7.70
N PRO A 169 -16.39 33.03 -7.64
CA PRO A 169 -16.93 34.28 -8.19
C PRO A 169 -17.13 34.23 -9.71
N ASP A 170 -16.38 33.41 -10.41
CA ASP A 170 -16.44 33.28 -11.87
C ASP A 170 -17.50 32.31 -12.39
N GLY A 171 -18.04 31.44 -11.51
CA GLY A 171 -19.05 30.45 -11.89
C GLY A 171 -19.29 29.36 -10.87
N PHE A 172 -20.35 28.57 -11.09
CA PHE A 172 -20.76 27.55 -10.15
C PHE A 172 -19.88 26.28 -10.24
N TYR A 173 -19.44 25.88 -11.43
CA TYR A 173 -18.70 24.65 -11.65
C TYR A 173 -17.54 24.82 -12.61
N PHE A 174 -16.37 24.40 -12.14
CA PHE A 174 -15.16 24.26 -12.93
C PHE A 174 -14.59 22.85 -12.74
N GLY A 175 -14.09 22.25 -13.82
CA GLY A 175 -13.53 20.90 -13.71
C GLY A 175 -12.78 20.47 -14.94
N ASP A 176 -12.09 19.36 -14.80
CA ASP A 176 -11.44 18.66 -15.91
C ASP A 176 -11.71 17.16 -15.87
N ILE A 177 -11.73 16.56 -17.05
CA ILE A 177 -11.61 15.13 -17.26
C ILE A 177 -10.15 14.89 -17.59
N ARG A 178 -9.47 14.10 -16.76
CA ARG A 178 -8.04 13.89 -16.85
C ARG A 178 -7.67 12.42 -16.92
N LEU A 179 -6.55 12.12 -17.53
CA LEU A 179 -5.93 10.81 -17.52
C LEU A 179 -4.78 10.83 -16.51
N ILE A 180 -4.78 9.88 -15.59
CA ILE A 180 -3.79 9.78 -14.53
C ILE A 180 -3.01 8.48 -14.69
N PHE A 181 -1.69 8.59 -14.79
CA PHE A 181 -0.74 7.50 -14.64
C PHE A 181 -0.23 7.49 -13.21
N LYS A 182 -0.49 6.41 -12.47
CA LYS A 182 0.02 6.17 -11.12
C LYS A 182 1.04 5.05 -11.16
N SER A 183 2.17 5.24 -10.48
CA SER A 183 3.26 4.28 -10.43
C SER A 183 3.83 4.18 -9.03
N GLU A 184 4.10 2.96 -8.60
CA GLU A 184 4.85 2.63 -7.39
C GLU A 184 6.01 1.74 -7.79
N LEU A 185 7.23 2.26 -7.64
CA LEU A 185 8.46 1.54 -7.95
C LEU A 185 9.19 1.22 -6.65
N LEU A 186 9.16 -0.06 -6.26
CA LEU A 186 9.95 -0.55 -5.14
C LEU A 186 11.40 -0.72 -5.61
N ILE A 187 12.23 0.28 -5.36
CA ILE A 187 13.66 0.28 -5.76
C ILE A 187 14.43 -0.75 -4.94
N ARG A 188 14.10 -0.86 -3.65
CA ARG A 188 14.62 -1.84 -2.69
C ARG A 188 13.55 -2.13 -1.63
N LYS A 189 13.80 -3.08 -0.74
CA LYS A 189 12.85 -3.54 0.30
C LYS A 189 12.15 -2.41 1.07
N LYS A 190 12.88 -1.34 1.43
CA LYS A 190 12.40 -0.22 2.25
C LYS A 190 12.33 1.10 1.49
N LEU A 191 12.74 1.12 0.21
CA LEU A 191 12.87 2.32 -0.61
C LEU A 191 11.91 2.25 -1.78
N THR A 192 10.95 3.17 -1.82
CA THR A 192 9.88 3.22 -2.81
C THR A 192 9.81 4.60 -3.44
N LEU A 193 9.74 4.65 -4.76
CA LEU A 193 9.41 5.86 -5.52
C LEU A 193 7.94 5.81 -5.92
N LEU A 194 7.16 6.79 -5.44
CA LEU A 194 5.78 7.01 -5.86
C LEU A 194 5.75 8.08 -6.92
N SER A 195 5.01 7.86 -8.00
CA SER A 195 4.79 8.88 -9.01
C SER A 195 3.33 8.91 -9.48
N THR A 196 2.84 10.12 -9.71
CA THR A 196 1.55 10.38 -10.33
C THR A 196 1.75 11.47 -11.35
N ILE A 197 1.47 11.13 -12.60
CA ILE A 197 1.55 12.05 -13.74
C ILE A 197 0.15 12.15 -14.34
N SER A 198 -0.28 13.33 -14.68
CA SER A 198 -1.61 13.54 -15.24
C SER A 198 -1.62 14.54 -16.38
N THR A 199 -2.64 14.44 -17.23
CA THR A 199 -2.93 15.38 -18.28
C THR A 199 -4.43 15.57 -18.39
N SER A 200 -4.89 16.80 -18.58
CA SER A 200 -6.29 17.10 -18.86
C SER A 200 -6.61 16.73 -20.30
N VAL A 201 -7.76 16.09 -20.51
CA VAL A 201 -8.30 15.76 -21.83
C VAL A 201 -9.34 16.82 -22.23
N TYR A 202 -10.09 17.30 -21.24
CA TYR A 202 -11.08 18.35 -21.41
C TYR A 202 -11.21 19.13 -20.11
N ASP A 203 -11.24 20.46 -20.16
CA ASP A 203 -11.42 21.34 -19.01
C ASP A 203 -12.14 22.63 -19.38
N ASN A 204 -12.61 23.35 -18.36
CA ASN A 204 -13.15 24.72 -18.49
C ASN A 204 -12.45 25.71 -17.55
N PHE A 205 -11.19 25.46 -17.20
CA PHE A 205 -10.43 26.32 -16.29
C PHE A 205 -10.01 27.66 -16.89
N GLU A 206 -10.09 27.83 -18.21
CA GLU A 206 -9.86 29.13 -18.85
C GLU A 206 -10.86 30.20 -18.40
N ASP A 207 -12.06 29.77 -18.02
CA ASP A 207 -13.12 30.65 -17.53
C ASP A 207 -12.88 31.18 -16.10
N LEU A 208 -11.94 30.59 -15.36
CA LEU A 208 -11.48 31.10 -14.07
C LEU A 208 -10.67 32.40 -14.29
N LYS A 209 -11.18 33.54 -13.86
CA LYS A 209 -10.55 34.85 -14.10
C LYS A 209 -10.07 35.52 -12.83
N LEU A 210 -10.81 35.37 -11.74
CA LEU A 210 -10.54 36.06 -10.50
C LEU A 210 -9.46 35.33 -9.69
N LEU A 211 -8.33 36.00 -9.50
CA LEU A 211 -7.30 35.57 -8.56
C LEU A 211 -7.79 35.79 -7.13
N SER A 212 -7.26 35.02 -6.21
CA SER A 212 -7.54 35.22 -4.79
C SER A 212 -6.90 36.54 -4.30
N ASP A 213 -7.66 37.31 -3.53
CA ASP A 213 -7.20 38.50 -2.81
C ASP A 213 -6.75 38.21 -1.37
N SER A 214 -6.59 36.92 -1.03
CA SER A 214 -6.19 36.49 0.31
C SER A 214 -4.82 37.01 0.68
N VAL A 215 -4.72 37.62 1.85
CA VAL A 215 -3.45 38.03 2.47
C VAL A 215 -2.72 36.91 3.20
N LEU A 216 -3.35 35.73 3.30
CA LEU A 216 -2.75 34.56 3.92
C LEU A 216 -1.67 33.95 3.01
N PRO A 217 -0.64 33.31 3.58
CA PRO A 217 0.44 32.73 2.79
C PRO A 217 -0.08 31.65 1.83
N HIS A 218 0.25 31.75 0.67
CA HIS A 218 0.25 31.10 -0.63
C HIS A 218 -0.13 29.62 -0.78
N VAL A 219 -0.91 29.01 0.08
CA VAL A 219 -1.25 27.59 -0.05
C VAL A 219 -2.31 27.35 -1.13
N ARG A 220 -3.32 28.21 -1.19
CA ARG A 220 -4.39 28.08 -2.18
C ARG A 220 -4.72 29.38 -2.92
N THR A 221 -4.06 30.45 -2.56
CA THR A 221 -4.20 31.75 -3.24
C THR A 221 -3.92 31.62 -4.74
N ASP A 222 -2.94 30.81 -5.12
CA ASP A 222 -2.51 30.64 -6.50
C ASP A 222 -3.19 29.43 -7.18
N ILE A 223 -4.25 28.86 -6.62
CA ILE A 223 -4.87 27.64 -7.14
C ILE A 223 -5.34 27.78 -8.60
N VAL A 224 -5.81 28.97 -8.98
CA VAL A 224 -6.26 29.27 -10.34
C VAL A 224 -5.12 29.09 -11.34
N GLU A 225 -3.94 29.60 -11.00
CA GLU A 225 -2.74 29.46 -11.85
C GLU A 225 -2.31 27.98 -11.96
N TYR A 226 -2.35 27.22 -10.85
CA TYR A 226 -2.06 25.79 -10.90
C TYR A 226 -3.08 24.99 -11.71
N LEU A 227 -4.35 25.38 -11.68
CA LEU A 227 -5.39 24.73 -12.49
C LEU A 227 -5.19 25.01 -13.98
N LYS A 228 -4.86 26.24 -14.34
CA LYS A 228 -4.67 26.65 -15.75
C LYS A 228 -3.38 26.09 -16.35
N GLU A 229 -2.26 26.28 -15.67
CA GLU A 229 -0.94 25.89 -16.17
C GLU A 229 -0.68 24.37 -16.07
N GLY A 230 -1.29 23.73 -15.06
CA GLY A 230 -1.15 22.27 -14.82
C GLY A 230 -2.06 21.38 -15.62
N ARG A 231 -2.80 21.89 -16.62
CA ARG A 231 -3.72 21.09 -17.44
C ARG A 231 -3.02 20.28 -18.52
N GLU A 232 -1.90 20.73 -19.04
CA GLU A 232 -1.13 19.94 -20.01
C GLU A 232 -0.58 18.66 -19.34
N LEU A 233 0.71 18.48 -19.32
CA LEU A 233 1.37 17.39 -18.62
C LEU A 233 1.89 17.88 -17.27
N SER A 234 1.34 17.37 -16.19
CA SER A 234 1.75 17.71 -14.81
C SER A 234 2.27 16.48 -14.07
N ILE A 235 3.24 16.72 -13.18
CA ILE A 235 3.74 15.73 -12.21
C ILE A 235 3.04 16.03 -10.89
N ASP A 236 1.96 15.34 -10.58
CA ASP A 236 1.19 15.60 -9.36
C ASP A 236 1.93 15.11 -8.11
N LEU A 237 2.70 14.02 -8.25
CA LEU A 237 3.52 13.42 -7.19
C LEU A 237 4.78 12.81 -7.81
N LEU A 238 5.92 13.03 -7.20
CA LEU A 238 7.15 12.28 -7.46
C LEU A 238 7.96 12.24 -6.17
N GLN A 239 7.73 11.24 -5.34
CA GLN A 239 8.21 11.19 -3.97
C GLN A 239 8.98 9.91 -3.69
N LEU A 240 10.22 10.05 -3.24
CA LEU A 240 11.03 8.96 -2.73
C LEU A 240 10.74 8.78 -1.24
N ASN A 241 10.39 7.57 -0.86
CA ASN A 241 10.03 7.20 0.51
C ASN A 241 10.94 6.10 1.02
N TYR A 242 11.46 6.27 2.21
CA TYR A 242 12.13 5.25 2.99
C TYR A 242 11.30 4.91 4.22
N PHE A 243 10.94 3.64 4.38
CA PHE A 243 10.13 3.16 5.49
C PHE A 243 10.97 2.28 6.42
N ASP A 244 10.73 2.38 7.72
CA ASP A 244 11.34 1.52 8.71
C ASP A 244 10.40 1.21 9.89
N ASN A 245 10.72 0.14 10.60
CA ASN A 245 10.05 -0.28 11.81
C ASN A 245 11.13 -0.54 12.87
N PRO A 246 11.63 0.52 13.53
CA PRO A 246 12.78 0.42 14.45
C PRO A 246 12.46 -0.35 15.73
N SER A 247 11.19 -0.42 16.10
CA SER A 247 10.75 -1.23 17.23
C SER A 247 9.31 -1.70 17.05
N LYS A 248 8.87 -2.63 17.88
CA LYS A 248 7.50 -3.14 17.88
C LYS A 248 6.51 -1.99 18.05
N ASN A 249 5.51 -1.93 17.17
CA ASN A 249 4.46 -0.91 17.13
C ASN A 249 4.92 0.50 16.73
N LEU A 250 6.21 0.72 16.41
CA LEU A 250 6.73 2.00 15.96
C LEU A 250 7.11 1.93 14.48
N TYR A 251 6.54 2.81 13.69
CA TYR A 251 6.77 2.90 12.25
C TYR A 251 7.31 4.28 11.91
N THR A 252 8.26 4.34 11.00
CA THR A 252 8.88 5.59 10.57
C THR A 252 8.88 5.68 9.06
N LYS A 253 8.77 6.90 8.55
CA LYS A 253 8.89 7.24 7.14
C LYS A 253 9.75 8.48 7.00
N VAL A 254 10.66 8.46 6.04
CA VAL A 254 11.35 9.66 5.54
C VAL A 254 10.98 9.82 4.07
N ALA A 255 10.65 11.03 3.66
CA ALA A 255 10.20 11.32 2.31
C ALA A 255 10.84 12.58 1.76
N ALA A 256 11.13 12.59 0.46
CA ALA A 256 11.64 13.74 -0.26
C ALA A 256 11.18 13.71 -1.73
N GLY A 257 10.89 14.88 -2.28
CA GLY A 257 10.53 15.05 -3.69
C GLY A 257 9.41 16.03 -3.92
N LEU A 258 8.66 15.83 -5.01
CA LEU A 258 7.45 16.58 -5.33
C LEU A 258 6.28 15.89 -4.61
N CYS A 259 5.88 16.46 -3.47
CA CYS A 259 4.98 15.77 -2.52
C CYS A 259 3.50 15.96 -2.84
N GLU A 260 3.21 17.02 -3.59
CA GLU A 260 1.89 17.30 -4.15
C GLU A 260 2.03 18.23 -5.37
N SER A 261 0.91 18.56 -5.99
CA SER A 261 0.88 19.41 -7.19
C SER A 261 1.52 20.79 -6.95
N MET A 262 1.34 21.38 -5.77
CA MET A 262 1.77 22.75 -5.45
C MET A 262 3.08 22.83 -4.66
N PHE A 263 3.52 21.74 -4.00
CA PHE A 263 4.70 21.76 -3.13
C PHE A 263 5.62 20.56 -3.36
N GLY A 264 6.93 20.84 -3.41
CA GLY A 264 7.95 19.85 -3.10
C GLY A 264 8.25 19.85 -1.61
N CYS A 265 8.71 18.74 -1.07
CA CYS A 265 8.96 18.61 0.36
C CYS A 265 10.12 17.67 0.69
N VAL A 266 10.65 17.85 1.90
CA VAL A 266 11.50 16.88 2.58
C VAL A 266 11.08 16.81 4.03
N GLY A 267 10.98 15.60 4.58
CA GLY A 267 10.55 15.44 5.97
C GLY A 267 10.35 13.99 6.35
N GLY A 268 9.63 13.78 7.44
CA GLY A 268 9.38 12.44 7.94
C GLY A 268 8.22 12.36 8.90
N GLU A 269 7.87 11.11 9.19
CA GLU A 269 6.75 10.74 10.04
C GLU A 269 7.16 9.63 10.99
N ILE A 270 6.62 9.67 12.20
CA ILE A 270 6.72 8.61 13.20
C ILE A 270 5.31 8.25 13.62
N LEU A 271 4.96 6.98 13.56
CA LEU A 271 3.65 6.46 13.94
C LEU A 271 3.83 5.39 15.02
N TYR A 272 3.23 5.61 16.18
CA TYR A 272 3.04 4.61 17.21
C TYR A 272 1.66 3.99 17.09
N ARG A 273 1.60 2.68 16.76
CA ARG A 273 0.36 1.92 16.59
C ARG A 273 0.42 0.63 17.39
N PRO A 274 -0.01 0.63 18.66
CA PRO A 274 0.00 -0.56 19.49
C PRO A 274 -1.00 -1.59 18.95
N PHE A 275 -0.55 -2.85 18.88
CA PHE A 275 -1.39 -3.93 18.41
C PHE A 275 -2.53 -4.19 19.40
N HIS A 276 -3.70 -4.62 18.92
CA HIS A 276 -4.95 -4.81 19.69
C HIS A 276 -5.51 -3.56 20.37
N LYS A 277 -5.01 -2.38 20.05
CA LYS A 277 -5.58 -1.12 20.51
C LYS A 277 -6.31 -0.40 19.37
N ASN A 278 -7.35 0.31 19.74
CA ASN A 278 -8.17 1.04 18.78
C ASN A 278 -7.67 2.47 18.57
N TYR A 279 -6.40 2.74 18.84
CA TYR A 279 -5.81 4.04 18.62
C TYR A 279 -4.41 3.93 18.00
N ALA A 280 -4.01 4.98 17.32
CA ALA A 280 -2.63 5.22 16.93
C ALA A 280 -2.31 6.71 17.07
N ILE A 281 -1.04 7.04 17.31
CA ILE A 281 -0.57 8.42 17.44
C ILE A 281 0.59 8.62 16.48
N GLY A 282 0.51 9.67 15.67
CA GLY A 282 1.52 10.04 14.70
C GLY A 282 2.02 11.46 14.90
N ILE A 283 3.28 11.68 14.60
CA ILE A 283 3.88 13.01 14.46
C ILE A 283 4.57 13.09 13.11
N GLU A 284 4.40 14.20 12.42
CA GLU A 284 5.07 14.46 11.16
C GLU A 284 5.63 15.88 11.11
N ALA A 285 6.73 16.05 10.38
CA ALA A 285 7.31 17.35 10.10
C ALA A 285 7.91 17.37 8.70
N TYR A 286 7.55 18.38 7.92
CA TYR A 286 8.04 18.60 6.56
C TYR A 286 8.45 20.05 6.32
N ARG A 287 9.58 20.25 5.64
CA ARG A 287 9.90 21.50 4.97
C ARG A 287 9.37 21.44 3.56
N ALA A 288 8.48 22.36 3.21
CA ALA A 288 7.80 22.44 1.93
C ALA A 288 8.21 23.71 1.19
N LYS A 289 8.45 23.58 -0.12
CA LYS A 289 8.77 24.69 -1.03
C LYS A 289 7.77 24.71 -2.18
N GLN A 290 7.24 25.89 -2.49
CA GLN A 290 6.26 26.07 -3.55
C GLN A 290 6.87 25.73 -4.91
N ARG A 291 6.12 24.98 -5.73
CA ARG A 291 6.49 24.62 -7.10
C ARG A 291 6.00 25.68 -8.08
N GLU A 292 6.57 25.71 -9.26
CA GLU A 292 6.05 26.48 -10.38
C GLU A 292 4.64 26.03 -10.80
N TYR A 293 3.86 26.91 -11.42
CA TYR A 293 2.48 26.65 -11.78
C TYR A 293 2.31 25.52 -12.83
N LYS A 294 3.31 25.32 -13.70
CA LYS A 294 3.34 24.20 -14.67
C LYS A 294 3.48 22.82 -14.03
N GLN A 295 3.70 22.78 -12.73
CA GLN A 295 3.78 21.53 -11.95
C GLN A 295 4.81 20.54 -12.49
N ARG A 296 5.96 21.04 -12.98
CA ARG A 296 7.11 20.24 -13.40
C ARG A 296 8.19 20.26 -12.31
N PHE A 297 9.44 20.56 -12.60
CA PHE A 297 10.56 20.51 -11.65
C PHE A 297 10.96 21.88 -11.09
N GLY A 298 10.37 22.97 -11.57
CA GLY A 298 10.69 24.30 -11.10
C GLY A 298 10.09 24.63 -9.73
N PHE A 299 10.73 25.54 -9.00
CA PHE A 299 10.31 26.02 -7.70
C PHE A 299 10.23 27.54 -7.67
N ARG A 300 9.37 28.05 -6.80
CA ARG A 300 9.20 29.47 -6.45
C ARG A 300 9.88 29.77 -5.12
N ASP A 301 9.79 31.02 -4.67
CA ASP A 301 10.53 31.48 -3.49
C ASP A 301 9.86 31.12 -2.17
N TYR A 302 8.53 30.89 -2.17
CA TYR A 302 7.81 30.59 -0.94
C TYR A 302 8.18 29.21 -0.39
N GLU A 303 8.54 29.20 0.89
CA GLU A 303 8.80 27.97 1.64
C GLU A 303 8.23 28.06 3.06
N THR A 304 7.85 26.91 3.60
CA THR A 304 7.32 26.82 4.96
C THR A 304 7.68 25.47 5.58
N THR A 305 7.59 25.42 6.90
CA THR A 305 7.71 24.15 7.66
C THR A 305 6.35 23.80 8.23
N THR A 306 5.92 22.57 8.02
CA THR A 306 4.71 22.01 8.62
C THR A 306 5.09 21.06 9.75
N GLY A 307 4.18 20.89 10.72
CA GLY A 307 4.34 19.91 11.78
C GLY A 307 2.98 19.56 12.35
N LEU A 308 2.59 18.29 12.29
CA LEU A 308 1.29 17.83 12.72
C LEU A 308 1.41 16.70 13.74
N LEU A 309 0.57 16.78 14.76
CA LEU A 309 0.26 15.68 15.65
C LEU A 309 -1.06 15.06 15.20
N SER A 310 -1.07 13.77 14.97
CA SER A 310 -2.23 13.02 14.48
C SER A 310 -2.63 11.96 15.50
N THR A 311 -3.92 11.88 15.82
CA THR A 311 -4.50 10.82 16.65
C THR A 311 -5.58 10.10 15.84
N TYR A 312 -5.42 8.80 15.70
CA TYR A 312 -6.37 7.92 15.03
C TYR A 312 -7.12 7.13 16.09
N LEU A 313 -8.45 7.17 16.03
CA LEU A 313 -9.35 6.43 16.92
C LEU A 313 -10.25 5.55 16.07
N TYR A 314 -10.17 4.23 16.28
CA TYR A 314 -11.02 3.27 15.57
C TYR A 314 -12.15 2.79 16.45
N GLU A 315 -13.40 2.93 15.97
CA GLU A 315 -14.58 2.40 16.62
C GLU A 315 -15.05 1.13 15.89
N PRO A 316 -14.81 -0.06 16.49
CA PRO A 316 -15.10 -1.34 15.83
C PRO A 316 -16.58 -1.57 15.53
N LYS A 317 -17.47 -1.06 16.40
CA LYS A 317 -18.92 -1.25 16.27
C LYS A 317 -19.46 -0.63 14.98
N TYR A 318 -18.96 0.55 14.64
CA TYR A 318 -19.39 1.29 13.45
C TYR A 318 -18.42 1.18 12.28
N GLN A 319 -17.25 0.52 12.48
CA GLN A 319 -16.16 0.44 11.52
C GLN A 319 -15.69 1.82 11.03
N VAL A 320 -15.68 2.80 11.92
CA VAL A 320 -15.29 4.18 11.64
C VAL A 320 -13.93 4.46 12.26
N THR A 321 -13.06 5.10 11.49
CA THR A 321 -11.81 5.67 12.00
C THR A 321 -11.94 7.18 12.05
N THR A 322 -11.80 7.77 13.23
CA THR A 322 -11.74 9.21 13.44
C THR A 322 -10.28 9.64 13.45
N LEU A 323 -9.94 10.64 12.65
CA LEU A 323 -8.64 11.29 12.64
C LEU A 323 -8.75 12.68 13.22
N LEU A 324 -7.99 12.96 14.27
CA LEU A 324 -7.82 14.29 14.85
C LEU A 324 -6.39 14.73 14.56
N GLN A 325 -6.25 15.91 13.96
CA GLN A 325 -4.95 16.50 13.66
C GLN A 325 -4.86 17.93 14.19
N GLY A 326 -3.70 18.25 14.75
CA GLY A 326 -3.40 19.58 15.23
C GLY A 326 -1.95 19.93 14.97
N GLY A 327 -1.67 21.20 14.67
CA GLY A 327 -0.33 21.67 14.40
C GLY A 327 -0.28 22.76 13.34
N LYS A 328 0.88 22.95 12.75
CA LYS A 328 1.11 23.93 11.69
C LYS A 328 0.91 23.27 10.32
N PHE A 329 -0.14 23.64 9.63
CA PHE A 329 -0.42 23.25 8.25
C PHE A 329 0.36 24.12 7.24
N LEU A 330 0.21 23.85 5.94
CA LEU A 330 0.84 24.64 4.88
C LEU A 330 0.37 26.11 4.87
N ALA A 331 -0.85 26.37 5.34
CA ALA A 331 -1.43 27.72 5.42
C ALA A 331 -1.26 28.41 6.79
N GLY A 332 -0.54 27.83 7.70
CA GLY A 332 -0.35 28.38 9.05
C GLY A 332 -0.97 27.59 10.17
#